data_c3cb82473533273f1df434d3bcf96d5a
#
_entry.id   c3cb82473533273f1df434d3bcf96d5a
#
_cell.length_a   1.000
_cell.length_b   1.000
_cell.length_c   1.000
_cell.angle_alpha   90.00
_cell.angle_beta   90.00
_cell.angle_gamma   90.00
#
_symmetry.space_group_name_H-M   'P 1'
#
loop_
_entity.id
_entity.type
_entity.pdbx_description
1 polymer ?
#
loop_
_entity_poly.entity_id
_entity_poly.type
_entity_poly.pdbx_seq_one_letter_code
_entity_poly.pdbx_strand_id
1 'polypeptide(L)'
;GLASAVCPMYIAEIAPSNIRGTLVSCNQFAIIFGMLVVYFVNFLIMGDHTNPIIDKSAEGILSVNAASDMWSVQTGWRYMFGSEAFPAALFGFLLFFVPKTPRYLVLIHQDEKAYSILEKVNGASKAKEILAEIKATSKEKTEKLFSYGVAVIVIGILLSVFQQAIGINAVLYYAPRIFENAGAEGGGMMQTVIMGIVNIVFTLVAIFTVDRFGRKPLLIIGSIGMAGGAF
;
A
#
# COMPACT_ATOMS: atom_id res chain seq x y z
N GLY A 1 4.69 -2.39 -8.28
CA GLY A 1 6.10 -2.14 -8.54
C GLY A 1 6.45 -0.66 -8.62
N LEU A 2 6.56 -0.09 -9.83
CA LEU A 2 7.09 1.27 -10.04
C LEU A 2 6.30 2.35 -9.29
N ALA A 3 4.97 2.31 -9.35
CA ALA A 3 4.10 3.26 -8.68
C ALA A 3 4.31 3.27 -7.16
N SER A 4 4.48 2.10 -6.54
CA SER A 4 4.71 1.98 -5.09
C SER A 4 6.01 2.64 -4.61
N ALA A 5 7.02 2.74 -5.48
CA ALA A 5 8.27 3.42 -5.17
C ALA A 5 8.18 4.92 -5.45
N VAL A 6 7.57 5.32 -6.58
CA VAL A 6 7.55 6.70 -7.03
C VAL A 6 6.58 7.56 -6.22
N CYS A 7 5.39 7.03 -5.84
CA CYS A 7 4.40 7.81 -5.11
C CYS A 7 4.92 8.36 -3.75
N PRO A 8 5.53 7.56 -2.86
CA PRO A 8 6.09 8.09 -1.62
C PRO A 8 7.20 9.11 -1.84
N MET A 9 8.05 8.91 -2.86
CA MET A 9 9.11 9.85 -3.21
C MET A 9 8.53 11.19 -3.67
N TYR A 10 7.54 11.15 -4.56
CA TYR A 10 6.84 12.34 -5.04
C TYR A 10 6.21 13.13 -3.89
N ILE A 11 5.49 12.42 -2.99
CA ILE A 11 4.88 13.03 -1.80
C ILE A 11 5.96 13.66 -0.91
N ALA A 12 7.06 12.96 -0.66
CA ALA A 12 8.15 13.45 0.19
C ALA A 12 8.84 14.70 -0.37
N GLU A 13 8.88 14.88 -1.69
CA GLU A 13 9.48 16.05 -2.35
C GLU A 13 8.58 17.29 -2.35
N ILE A 14 7.26 17.11 -2.36
CA ILE A 14 6.30 18.22 -2.42
C ILE A 14 5.80 18.60 -1.03
N ALA A 15 5.68 17.64 -0.12
CA ALA A 15 5.07 17.84 1.18
C ALA A 15 5.85 18.86 2.05
N PRO A 16 5.14 19.78 2.72
CA PRO A 16 5.72 20.63 3.74
C PRO A 16 6.37 19.81 4.84
N SER A 17 7.49 20.32 5.39
CA SER A 17 8.31 19.58 6.39
C SER A 17 7.53 19.13 7.63
N ASN A 18 6.56 19.94 8.08
CA ASN A 18 5.75 19.69 9.28
C ASN A 18 4.75 18.53 9.16
N ILE A 19 4.30 18.21 7.94
CA ILE A 19 3.30 17.14 7.68
C ILE A 19 3.79 16.06 6.73
N ARG A 20 5.08 16.10 6.35
CA ARG A 20 5.68 15.16 5.40
C ARG A 20 5.54 13.71 5.84
N GLY A 21 5.80 13.42 7.12
CA GLY A 21 5.66 12.07 7.68
C GLY A 21 4.24 11.54 7.55
N THR A 22 3.25 12.33 7.93
CA THR A 22 1.83 11.99 7.83
C THR A 22 1.41 11.74 6.38
N LEU A 23 1.80 12.62 5.44
CA LEU A 23 1.46 12.47 4.02
C LEU A 23 2.10 11.23 3.38
N VAL A 24 3.34 10.91 3.74
CA VAL A 24 3.97 9.65 3.29
C VAL A 24 3.24 8.44 3.88
N SER A 25 2.79 8.51 5.13
CA SER A 25 2.00 7.45 5.75
C SER A 25 0.62 7.28 5.11
N CYS A 26 0.02 8.35 4.58
CA CYS A 26 -1.23 8.27 3.82
C CYS A 26 -1.10 7.40 2.56
N ASN A 27 0.09 7.29 1.97
CA ASN A 27 0.32 6.35 0.86
C ASN A 27 0.10 4.89 1.30
N GLN A 28 0.57 4.53 2.48
CA GLN A 28 0.34 3.18 3.03
C GLN A 28 -1.14 2.96 3.35
N PHE A 29 -1.81 3.96 3.92
CA PHE A 29 -3.25 3.92 4.15
C PHE A 29 -4.02 3.70 2.84
N ALA A 30 -3.68 4.43 1.76
CA ALA A 30 -4.31 4.29 0.46
C ALA A 30 -4.16 2.87 -0.13
N ILE A 31 -3.01 2.21 0.07
CA ILE A 31 -2.77 0.82 -0.35
C ILE A 31 -3.74 -0.12 0.39
N ILE A 32 -3.84 0.00 1.71
CA ILE A 32 -4.69 -0.87 2.54
C ILE A 32 -6.17 -0.61 2.27
N PHE A 33 -6.54 0.65 2.09
CA PHE A 33 -7.90 1.02 1.71
C PHE A 33 -8.29 0.44 0.34
N GLY A 34 -7.39 0.54 -0.65
CA GLY A 34 -7.58 -0.09 -1.96
C GLY A 34 -7.77 -1.60 -1.85
N MET A 35 -7.00 -2.27 -0.99
CA MET A 35 -7.14 -3.70 -0.74
C MET A 35 -8.52 -4.04 -0.14
N LEU A 36 -9.03 -3.26 0.82
CA LEU A 36 -10.38 -3.45 1.35
C LEU A 36 -11.44 -3.28 0.28
N VAL A 37 -11.32 -2.25 -0.57
CA VAL A 37 -12.25 -2.03 -1.69
C VAL A 37 -12.28 -3.23 -2.62
N VAL A 38 -11.12 -3.78 -2.99
CA VAL A 38 -11.04 -4.98 -3.82
C VAL A 38 -11.68 -6.19 -3.15
N TYR A 39 -11.45 -6.40 -1.86
CA TYR A 39 -12.10 -7.48 -1.11
C TYR A 39 -13.62 -7.34 -1.12
N PHE A 40 -14.12 -6.13 -0.91
CA PHE A 40 -15.54 -5.85 -0.93
C PHE A 40 -16.16 -6.04 -2.32
N VAL A 41 -15.50 -5.55 -3.38
CA VAL A 41 -15.94 -5.75 -4.77
C VAL A 41 -15.96 -7.24 -5.13
N ASN A 42 -14.93 -7.99 -4.75
CA ASN A 42 -14.88 -9.43 -4.99
C ASN A 42 -15.98 -10.17 -4.21
N PHE A 43 -16.25 -9.75 -2.97
CA PHE A 43 -17.37 -10.28 -2.19
C PHE A 43 -18.73 -10.04 -2.87
N LEU A 44 -18.95 -8.83 -3.40
CA LEU A 44 -20.18 -8.52 -4.14
C LEU A 44 -20.32 -9.35 -5.44
N ILE A 45 -19.23 -9.48 -6.19
CA ILE A 45 -19.20 -10.27 -7.43
C ILE A 45 -19.52 -11.74 -7.14
N MET A 46 -19.00 -12.28 -6.04
CA MET A 46 -19.29 -13.67 -5.63
C MET A 46 -20.67 -13.83 -5.01
N GLY A 47 -21.16 -12.83 -4.27
CA GLY A 47 -22.44 -12.91 -3.53
C GLY A 47 -23.65 -13.06 -4.44
N ASP A 48 -23.63 -12.49 -5.64
CA ASP A 48 -24.71 -12.61 -6.64
C ASP A 48 -24.74 -14.00 -7.31
N HIS A 49 -23.66 -14.76 -7.22
CA HIS A 49 -23.48 -16.05 -7.85
C HIS A 49 -23.11 -17.10 -6.79
N THR A 50 -23.95 -17.21 -5.74
CA THR A 50 -23.82 -18.30 -4.79
C THR A 50 -23.98 -19.62 -5.53
N ASN A 51 -22.87 -20.34 -5.64
CA ASN A 51 -22.92 -21.72 -6.10
C ASN A 51 -23.91 -22.46 -5.22
N PRO A 52 -24.80 -23.34 -5.80
CA PRO A 52 -25.70 -24.15 -5.01
C PRO A 52 -24.86 -24.82 -3.91
N ILE A 53 -25.32 -24.72 -2.67
CA ILE A 53 -24.69 -25.31 -1.49
C ILE A 53 -24.41 -26.77 -1.87
N ILE A 54 -23.14 -27.08 -2.04
CA ILE A 54 -22.73 -28.46 -2.24
C ILE A 54 -22.94 -29.07 -0.87
N ASP A 55 -23.96 -29.90 -0.82
CA ASP A 55 -24.29 -30.66 0.37
C ASP A 55 -23.06 -31.47 0.77
N LYS A 56 -22.38 -31.03 1.83
CA LYS A 56 -21.17 -31.66 2.35
C LYS A 56 -21.45 -33.06 2.94
N SER A 57 -22.72 -33.49 2.93
CA SER A 57 -23.16 -34.74 3.54
C SER A 57 -23.05 -36.00 2.66
N ALA A 58 -22.84 -35.83 1.36
CA ALA A 58 -22.72 -36.96 0.45
C ALA A 58 -21.39 -36.90 -0.33
N GLU A 59 -20.36 -37.52 0.18
CA GLU A 59 -19.09 -37.75 -0.47
C GLU A 59 -18.18 -36.50 -0.65
N GLY A 60 -17.24 -36.35 0.24
CA GLY A 60 -16.25 -35.30 0.40
C GLY A 60 -15.26 -35.05 -0.74
N ILE A 61 -15.64 -35.31 -1.99
CA ILE A 61 -14.82 -34.98 -3.15
C ILE A 61 -15.76 -34.34 -4.19
N LEU A 62 -15.69 -33.00 -4.29
CA LEU A 62 -16.11 -32.31 -5.50
C LEU A 62 -15.44 -33.00 -6.69
N SER A 63 -16.23 -33.62 -7.56
CA SER A 63 -15.67 -34.08 -8.83
C SER A 63 -15.02 -32.87 -9.51
N VAL A 64 -13.82 -33.03 -10.04
CA VAL A 64 -13.09 -31.97 -10.74
C VAL A 64 -13.96 -31.29 -11.80
N ASN A 65 -14.90 -32.03 -12.37
CA ASN A 65 -15.88 -31.57 -13.35
C ASN A 65 -16.90 -30.58 -12.78
N ALA A 66 -17.42 -30.83 -11.57
CA ALA A 66 -18.36 -29.90 -10.92
C ALA A 66 -17.68 -28.59 -10.51
N ALA A 67 -16.41 -28.63 -10.12
CA ALA A 67 -15.65 -27.42 -9.81
C ALA A 67 -15.33 -26.61 -11.08
N SER A 68 -15.09 -27.25 -12.23
CA SER A 68 -14.83 -26.57 -13.50
C SER A 68 -16.07 -25.85 -14.06
N ASP A 69 -17.26 -26.31 -13.72
CA ASP A 69 -18.53 -25.75 -14.21
C ASP A 69 -19.03 -24.58 -13.34
N MET A 70 -18.36 -24.28 -12.24
CA MET A 70 -18.71 -23.14 -11.39
C MET A 70 -18.46 -21.81 -12.12
N TRP A 71 -19.45 -20.92 -12.10
CA TRP A 71 -19.34 -19.58 -12.69
C TRP A 71 -18.11 -18.83 -12.20
N SER A 72 -17.76 -18.94 -10.94
CA SER A 72 -16.58 -18.31 -10.33
C SER A 72 -15.28 -18.74 -11.01
N VAL A 73 -15.18 -20.02 -11.42
CA VAL A 73 -14.00 -20.59 -12.07
C VAL A 73 -13.96 -20.26 -13.56
N GLN A 74 -15.10 -20.23 -14.24
CA GLN A 74 -15.14 -19.98 -15.69
C GLN A 74 -15.11 -18.48 -16.03
N THR A 75 -15.83 -17.65 -15.26
CA THR A 75 -16.11 -16.27 -15.66
C THR A 75 -15.86 -15.26 -14.54
N GLY A 76 -16.17 -15.60 -13.29
CA GLY A 76 -16.14 -14.68 -12.14
C GLY A 76 -14.76 -14.05 -11.92
N TRP A 77 -13.70 -14.80 -12.05
CA TRP A 77 -12.34 -14.28 -11.91
C TRP A 77 -12.02 -13.18 -12.94
N ARG A 78 -12.62 -13.23 -14.16
CA ARG A 78 -12.42 -12.18 -15.19
C ARG A 78 -13.04 -10.87 -14.75
N TYR A 79 -14.21 -10.91 -14.12
CA TYR A 79 -14.86 -9.71 -13.58
C TYR A 79 -14.10 -9.15 -12.38
N MET A 80 -13.56 -10.01 -11.50
CA MET A 80 -12.72 -9.59 -10.38
C MET A 80 -11.47 -8.85 -10.86
N PHE A 81 -10.71 -9.42 -11.79
CA PHE A 81 -9.54 -8.76 -12.39
C PHE A 81 -9.95 -7.56 -13.25
N GLY A 82 -11.06 -7.64 -13.98
CA GLY A 82 -11.58 -6.55 -14.79
C GLY A 82 -11.97 -5.32 -13.96
N SER A 83 -12.45 -5.51 -12.75
CA SER A 83 -12.82 -4.42 -11.85
C SER A 83 -11.63 -3.51 -11.47
N GLU A 84 -10.41 -4.04 -11.47
CA GLU A 84 -9.20 -3.28 -11.19
C GLU A 84 -8.81 -2.32 -12.33
N ALA A 85 -9.31 -2.55 -13.54
CA ALA A 85 -9.04 -1.69 -14.69
C ALA A 85 -9.60 -0.27 -14.49
N PHE A 86 -10.75 -0.15 -13.81
CA PHE A 86 -11.37 1.17 -13.57
C PHE A 86 -10.51 2.08 -12.67
N PRO A 87 -10.10 1.68 -11.45
CA PRO A 87 -9.23 2.52 -10.64
C PRO A 87 -7.86 2.74 -11.28
N ALA A 88 -7.32 1.77 -12.02
CA ALA A 88 -6.06 1.94 -12.74
C ALA A 88 -6.17 2.98 -13.87
N ALA A 89 -7.25 2.96 -14.65
CA ALA A 89 -7.50 3.95 -15.69
C ALA A 89 -7.72 5.35 -15.10
N LEU A 90 -8.48 5.44 -14.01
CA LEU A 90 -8.69 6.70 -13.29
C LEU A 90 -7.37 7.26 -12.77
N PHE A 91 -6.53 6.43 -12.14
CA PHE A 91 -5.21 6.84 -11.69
C PHE A 91 -4.33 7.32 -12.86
N GLY A 92 -4.28 6.56 -13.96
CA GLY A 92 -3.56 6.96 -15.16
C GLY A 92 -4.02 8.32 -15.71
N PHE A 93 -5.33 8.54 -15.75
CA PHE A 93 -5.91 9.81 -16.17
C PHE A 93 -5.51 10.97 -15.23
N LEU A 94 -5.60 10.77 -13.92
CA LEU A 94 -5.24 11.78 -12.94
C LEU A 94 -3.74 12.16 -12.99
N LEU A 95 -2.86 11.24 -13.38
CA LEU A 95 -1.42 11.52 -13.51
C LEU A 95 -1.11 12.60 -14.55
N PHE A 96 -1.94 12.81 -15.56
CA PHE A 96 -1.76 13.91 -16.52
C PHE A 96 -1.89 15.30 -15.89
N PHE A 97 -2.59 15.40 -14.77
CA PHE A 97 -2.79 16.67 -14.04
C PHE A 97 -1.74 16.89 -12.94
N VAL A 98 -0.94 15.89 -12.64
CA VAL A 98 0.07 15.99 -11.58
C VAL A 98 1.27 16.78 -12.08
N PRO A 99 1.65 17.89 -11.41
CA PRO A 99 2.81 18.71 -11.82
C PRO A 99 4.12 17.96 -11.54
N LYS A 100 5.17 18.34 -12.25
CA LYS A 100 6.52 17.84 -11.99
C LYS A 100 6.99 18.30 -10.60
N THR A 101 7.87 17.52 -9.96
CA THR A 101 8.38 17.89 -8.62
C THR A 101 9.27 19.13 -8.71
N PRO A 102 9.28 19.99 -7.67
CA PRO A 102 10.15 21.18 -7.63
C PRO A 102 11.63 20.84 -7.78
N ARG A 103 12.10 19.74 -7.19
CA ARG A 103 13.49 19.28 -7.36
C ARG A 103 13.84 18.95 -8.79
N TYR A 104 12.96 18.22 -9.48
CA TYR A 104 13.16 17.91 -10.91
C TYR A 104 13.16 19.17 -11.76
N LEU A 105 12.28 20.13 -11.48
CA LEU A 105 12.22 21.39 -12.22
C LEU A 105 13.49 22.23 -12.07
N VAL A 106 14.08 22.25 -10.88
CA VAL A 106 15.39 22.91 -10.64
C VAL A 106 16.50 22.21 -11.43
N LEU A 107 16.51 20.87 -11.46
CA LEU A 107 17.51 20.10 -12.24
C LEU A 107 17.46 20.40 -13.74
N ILE A 108 16.27 20.70 -14.30
CA ILE A 108 16.10 21.07 -15.70
C ILE A 108 16.09 22.60 -15.92
N HIS A 109 16.58 23.38 -14.94
CA HIS A 109 16.71 24.85 -15.00
C HIS A 109 15.37 25.60 -15.22
N GLN A 110 14.23 25.04 -14.74
CA GLN A 110 12.92 25.71 -14.78
C GLN A 110 12.54 26.26 -13.40
N ASP A 111 13.35 27.17 -12.88
CA ASP A 111 13.24 27.70 -11.53
C ASP A 111 11.93 28.44 -11.25
N GLU A 112 11.40 29.17 -12.24
CA GLU A 112 10.14 29.90 -12.10
C GLU A 112 8.95 28.97 -11.86
N LYS A 113 8.91 27.85 -12.59
CA LYS A 113 7.87 26.83 -12.39
C LYS A 113 8.02 26.12 -11.05
N ALA A 114 9.25 25.83 -10.63
CA ALA A 114 9.52 25.26 -9.32
C ALA A 114 9.05 26.21 -8.21
N TYR A 115 9.34 27.50 -8.34
CA TYR A 115 8.87 28.52 -7.39
C TYR A 115 7.33 28.57 -7.31
N SER A 116 6.65 28.63 -8.46
CA SER A 116 5.18 28.68 -8.52
C SER A 116 4.51 27.49 -7.81
N ILE A 117 5.09 26.28 -7.94
CA ILE A 117 4.59 25.09 -7.24
C ILE A 117 4.83 25.18 -5.73
N LEU A 118 6.04 25.57 -5.33
CA LEU A 118 6.39 25.74 -3.92
C LEU A 118 5.56 26.85 -3.25
N GLU A 119 5.27 27.93 -3.96
CA GLU A 119 4.41 29.01 -3.48
C GLU A 119 2.98 28.55 -3.20
N LYS A 120 2.40 27.75 -4.11
CA LYS A 120 1.06 27.17 -3.94
C LYS A 120 0.96 26.24 -2.72
N VAL A 121 2.04 25.53 -2.42
CA VAL A 121 2.04 24.51 -1.35
C VAL A 121 2.48 25.08 0.00
N ASN A 122 3.50 25.95 0.02
CA ASN A 122 4.16 26.41 1.25
C ASN A 122 3.95 27.89 1.56
N GLY A 123 3.38 28.65 0.61
CA GLY A 123 3.26 30.12 0.67
C GLY A 123 4.54 30.83 0.23
N ALA A 124 4.41 32.09 -0.18
CA ALA A 124 5.46 32.88 -0.84
C ALA A 124 6.75 33.05 -0.01
N SER A 125 6.65 33.22 1.31
CA SER A 125 7.81 33.44 2.18
C SER A 125 8.71 32.20 2.27
N LYS A 126 8.11 31.02 2.48
CA LYS A 126 8.83 29.75 2.59
C LYS A 126 9.28 29.19 1.24
N ALA A 127 8.57 29.50 0.16
CA ALA A 127 8.90 29.04 -1.18
C ALA A 127 10.29 29.48 -1.63
N LYS A 128 10.70 30.71 -1.31
CA LYS A 128 12.04 31.24 -1.65
C LYS A 128 13.13 30.51 -0.89
N GLU A 129 12.92 30.26 0.39
CA GLU A 129 13.88 29.55 1.25
C GLU A 129 14.08 28.10 0.78
N ILE A 130 12.97 27.39 0.55
CA ILE A 130 13.00 25.99 0.07
C ILE A 130 13.65 25.92 -1.32
N LEU A 131 13.36 26.86 -2.21
CA LEU A 131 13.97 26.90 -3.53
C LEU A 131 15.49 27.10 -3.45
N ALA A 132 15.94 27.98 -2.55
CA ALA A 132 17.38 28.22 -2.32
C ALA A 132 18.05 26.96 -1.74
N GLU A 133 17.42 26.26 -0.82
CA GLU A 133 17.89 24.99 -0.25
C GLU A 133 18.02 23.91 -1.33
N ILE A 134 16.98 23.74 -2.18
CA ILE A 134 17.00 22.79 -3.29
C ILE A 134 18.13 23.10 -4.26
N LYS A 135 18.37 24.37 -4.59
CA LYS A 135 19.47 24.78 -5.46
C LYS A 135 20.84 24.52 -4.86
N ALA A 136 21.01 24.75 -3.56
CA ALA A 136 22.25 24.45 -2.85
C ALA A 136 22.54 22.96 -2.88
N THR A 137 21.56 22.13 -2.48
CA THR A 137 21.67 20.67 -2.47
C THR A 137 21.85 20.08 -3.87
N SER A 138 21.24 20.69 -4.89
CA SER A 138 21.39 20.24 -6.30
C SER A 138 22.78 20.51 -6.89
N LYS A 139 23.53 21.48 -6.34
CA LYS A 139 24.92 21.76 -6.72
C LYS A 139 25.93 20.86 -6.03
N GLU A 140 25.58 20.28 -4.90
CA GLU A 140 26.40 19.26 -4.25
C GLU A 140 26.48 18.03 -5.15
N LYS A 141 27.71 17.57 -5.40
CA LYS A 141 27.94 16.35 -6.18
C LYS A 141 27.14 15.22 -5.55
N THR A 142 26.38 14.48 -6.37
CA THR A 142 25.70 13.27 -5.94
C THR A 142 26.69 12.36 -5.24
N GLU A 143 26.65 12.31 -3.93
CA GLU A 143 27.52 11.42 -3.17
C GLU A 143 27.23 9.98 -3.56
N LYS A 144 28.29 9.19 -3.72
CA LYS A 144 28.14 7.77 -4.04
C LYS A 144 27.36 7.09 -2.91
N LEU A 145 26.45 6.19 -3.28
CA LEU A 145 25.61 5.43 -2.33
C LEU A 145 26.40 4.85 -1.14
N PHE A 146 27.64 4.42 -1.40
CA PHE A 146 28.54 3.88 -0.37
C PHE A 146 29.14 4.94 0.57
N SER A 147 29.02 6.22 0.28
CA SER A 147 29.48 7.33 1.13
C SER A 147 28.68 7.39 2.43
N TYR A 148 27.42 6.96 2.44
CA TYR A 148 26.55 6.90 3.64
C TYR A 148 26.90 5.77 4.61
N GLY A 149 27.90 4.95 4.29
CA GLY A 149 28.31 3.80 5.08
C GLY A 149 27.59 2.51 4.73
N VAL A 150 28.36 1.44 4.61
CA VAL A 150 27.84 0.08 4.27
C VAL A 150 26.79 -0.38 5.27
N ALA A 151 26.91 -0.01 6.55
CA ALA A 151 25.97 -0.41 7.60
C ALA A 151 24.53 0.05 7.32
N VAL A 152 24.33 1.27 6.81
CA VAL A 152 23.00 1.81 6.49
C VAL A 152 22.35 0.99 5.36
N ILE A 153 23.13 0.64 4.35
CA ILE A 153 22.67 -0.17 3.21
C ILE A 153 22.28 -1.58 3.68
N VAL A 154 23.13 -2.21 4.50
CA VAL A 154 22.87 -3.55 5.06
C VAL A 154 21.61 -3.55 5.92
N ILE A 155 21.44 -2.56 6.80
CA ILE A 155 20.22 -2.42 7.62
C ILE A 155 18.98 -2.26 6.73
N GLY A 156 19.03 -1.44 5.70
CA GLY A 156 17.91 -1.26 4.76
C GLY A 156 17.54 -2.55 4.04
N ILE A 157 18.53 -3.30 3.56
CA ILE A 157 18.33 -4.61 2.92
C ILE A 157 17.72 -5.62 3.92
N LEU A 158 18.29 -5.73 5.12
CA LEU A 158 17.81 -6.67 6.14
C LEU A 158 16.36 -6.37 6.55
N LEU A 159 16.01 -5.09 6.76
CA LEU A 159 14.64 -4.69 7.07
C LEU A 159 13.67 -5.07 5.94
N SER A 160 14.07 -4.87 4.68
CA SER A 160 13.25 -5.25 3.53
C SER A 160 13.06 -6.76 3.41
N VAL A 161 14.12 -7.54 3.65
CA VAL A 161 14.07 -9.01 3.66
C VAL A 161 13.16 -9.50 4.79
N PHE A 162 13.35 -9.01 6.01
CA PHE A 162 12.53 -9.42 7.14
C PHE A 162 11.07 -9.03 6.98
N GLN A 163 10.77 -7.87 6.40
CA GLN A 163 9.40 -7.46 6.09
C GLN A 163 8.68 -8.46 5.19
N GLN A 164 9.37 -9.04 4.21
CA GLN A 164 8.79 -10.06 3.33
C GLN A 164 8.77 -11.46 4.00
N ALA A 165 9.80 -11.78 4.78
CA ALA A 165 9.92 -13.07 5.46
C ALA A 165 8.83 -13.32 6.52
N ILE A 166 8.21 -12.26 7.08
CA ILE A 166 7.05 -12.36 7.99
C ILE A 166 5.85 -13.04 7.31
N GLY A 167 5.77 -13.02 5.97
CA GLY A 167 4.74 -13.75 5.24
C GLY A 167 3.34 -13.10 5.25
N ILE A 168 3.23 -11.82 5.62
CA ILE A 168 1.93 -11.11 5.65
C ILE A 168 1.18 -11.19 4.32
N ASN A 169 1.91 -11.12 3.20
CA ASN A 169 1.31 -11.23 1.87
C ASN A 169 0.69 -12.62 1.64
N ALA A 170 1.32 -13.69 2.12
CA ALA A 170 0.76 -15.03 2.04
C ALA A 170 -0.55 -15.14 2.83
N VAL A 171 -0.59 -14.60 4.04
CA VAL A 171 -1.80 -14.58 4.86
C VAL A 171 -2.90 -13.80 4.16
N LEU A 172 -2.62 -12.61 3.61
CA LEU A 172 -3.62 -11.78 2.93
C LEU A 172 -4.15 -12.42 1.63
N TYR A 173 -3.28 -13.05 0.84
CA TYR A 173 -3.70 -13.67 -0.42
C TYR A 173 -4.48 -14.97 -0.22
N TYR A 174 -4.16 -15.74 0.81
CA TYR A 174 -4.82 -17.00 1.11
C TYR A 174 -5.87 -16.88 2.23
N ALA A 175 -6.16 -15.67 2.71
CA ALA A 175 -7.11 -15.42 3.79
C ALA A 175 -8.44 -16.16 3.62
N PRO A 176 -9.13 -16.11 2.45
CA PRO A 176 -10.39 -16.83 2.29
C PRO A 176 -10.27 -18.34 2.56
N ARG A 177 -9.21 -18.97 2.02
CA ARG A 177 -8.98 -20.42 2.23
C ARG A 177 -8.57 -20.76 3.65
N ILE A 178 -7.80 -19.90 4.31
CA ILE A 178 -7.40 -20.09 5.70
C ILE A 178 -8.64 -20.09 6.60
N PHE A 179 -9.55 -19.15 6.41
CA PHE A 179 -10.78 -19.04 7.19
C PHE A 179 -11.78 -20.18 6.90
N GLU A 180 -11.91 -20.60 5.64
CA GLU A 180 -12.72 -21.77 5.27
C GLU A 180 -12.20 -23.05 5.95
N ASN A 181 -10.91 -23.30 5.91
CA ASN A 181 -10.29 -24.45 6.55
C ASN A 181 -10.37 -24.41 8.09
N ALA A 182 -10.42 -23.22 8.68
CA ALA A 182 -10.62 -23.03 10.11
C ALA A 182 -12.08 -23.19 10.56
N GLY A 183 -13.01 -23.46 9.61
CA GLY A 183 -14.43 -23.68 9.93
C GLY A 183 -15.19 -22.39 10.27
N ALA A 184 -14.72 -21.22 9.77
CA ALA A 184 -15.36 -19.95 10.06
C ALA A 184 -16.79 -19.90 9.49
N GLU A 185 -17.76 -19.68 10.35
CA GLU A 185 -19.16 -19.46 9.95
C GLU A 185 -19.26 -18.17 9.11
N GLY A 186 -20.05 -18.21 8.02
CA GLY A 186 -20.27 -17.05 7.14
C GLY A 186 -19.37 -16.99 5.90
N GLY A 187 -18.52 -18.01 5.67
CA GLY A 187 -17.66 -18.13 4.49
C GLY A 187 -16.36 -17.31 4.59
N GLY A 188 -15.30 -17.84 3.99
CA GLY A 188 -13.95 -17.23 4.04
C GLY A 188 -13.85 -15.82 3.46
N MET A 189 -14.73 -15.48 2.51
CA MET A 189 -14.78 -14.17 1.87
C MET A 189 -15.24 -13.07 2.85
N MET A 190 -16.27 -13.32 3.64
CA MET A 190 -16.75 -12.37 4.65
C MET A 190 -15.70 -12.11 5.72
N GLN A 191 -15.02 -13.16 6.19
CA GLN A 191 -13.93 -13.04 7.15
C GLN A 191 -12.74 -12.23 6.59
N THR A 192 -12.48 -12.34 5.29
CA THR A 192 -11.44 -11.58 4.62
C THR A 192 -11.77 -10.07 4.59
N VAL A 193 -13.02 -9.71 4.39
CA VAL A 193 -13.47 -8.30 4.50
C VAL A 193 -13.29 -7.77 5.92
N ILE A 194 -13.67 -8.54 6.94
CA ILE A 194 -13.46 -8.19 8.35
C ILE A 194 -11.97 -7.96 8.64
N MET A 195 -11.11 -8.85 8.15
CA MET A 195 -9.66 -8.71 8.29
C MET A 195 -9.13 -7.42 7.63
N GLY A 196 -9.68 -7.05 6.47
CA GLY A 196 -9.37 -5.78 5.81
C GLY A 196 -9.75 -4.56 6.65
N ILE A 197 -10.92 -4.59 7.29
CA ILE A 197 -11.37 -3.52 8.20
C ILE A 197 -10.44 -3.41 9.41
N VAL A 198 -10.10 -4.52 10.05
CA VAL A 198 -9.17 -4.56 11.18
C VAL A 198 -7.82 -3.98 10.78
N ASN A 199 -7.30 -4.32 9.62
CA ASN A 199 -6.05 -3.80 9.10
C ASN A 199 -6.08 -2.27 8.94
N ILE A 200 -7.19 -1.70 8.42
CA ILE A 200 -7.38 -0.25 8.33
C ILE A 200 -7.35 0.41 9.71
N VAL A 201 -8.10 -0.13 10.68
CA VAL A 201 -8.16 0.43 12.03
C VAL A 201 -6.77 0.49 12.65
N PHE A 202 -6.01 -0.62 12.60
CA PHE A 202 -4.65 -0.65 13.15
C PHE A 202 -3.68 0.25 12.38
N THR A 203 -3.87 0.44 11.08
CA THR A 203 -3.06 1.37 10.29
C THR A 203 -3.33 2.82 10.69
N LEU A 204 -4.58 3.20 10.91
CA LEU A 204 -4.91 4.53 11.42
C LEU A 204 -4.29 4.76 12.81
N VAL A 205 -4.41 3.80 13.71
CA VAL A 205 -3.74 3.86 15.02
C VAL A 205 -2.24 4.05 14.86
N ALA A 206 -1.59 3.29 13.96
CA ALA A 206 -0.16 3.42 13.71
C ALA A 206 0.22 4.81 13.17
N ILE A 207 -0.55 5.39 12.24
CA ILE A 207 -0.30 6.73 11.70
C ILE A 207 -0.32 7.80 12.81
N PHE A 208 -1.31 7.77 13.68
CA PHE A 208 -1.40 8.73 14.79
C PHE A 208 -0.38 8.49 15.91
N THR A 209 0.11 7.27 16.01
CA THR A 209 0.99 6.85 17.11
C THR A 209 2.46 7.04 16.75
N VAL A 210 2.82 6.90 15.45
CA VAL A 210 4.22 6.96 14.99
C VAL A 210 4.88 8.31 15.29
N ASP A 211 4.14 9.40 15.19
CA ASP A 211 4.66 10.75 15.43
C ASP A 211 4.84 11.04 16.93
N ARG A 212 4.09 10.34 17.80
CA ARG A 212 4.18 10.52 19.28
C ARG A 212 5.23 9.63 19.93
N PHE A 213 5.27 8.36 19.59
CA PHE A 213 6.13 7.36 20.23
C PHE A 213 7.41 7.08 19.46
N GLY A 214 7.47 7.50 18.20
CA GLY A 214 8.61 7.23 17.33
C GLY A 214 8.58 5.82 16.71
N ARG A 215 9.43 5.60 15.72
CA ARG A 215 9.42 4.38 14.89
C ARG A 215 9.97 3.15 15.62
N LYS A 216 11.02 3.32 16.45
CA LYS A 216 11.71 2.21 17.12
C LYS A 216 10.84 1.44 18.12
N PRO A 217 10.12 2.09 19.07
CA PRO A 217 9.23 1.41 20.01
C PRO A 217 8.11 0.65 19.30
N LEU A 218 7.52 1.25 18.25
CA LEU A 218 6.45 0.61 17.47
C LEU A 218 6.91 -0.66 16.75
N LEU A 219 8.13 -0.66 16.18
CA LEU A 219 8.71 -1.85 15.58
C LEU A 219 8.91 -2.97 16.62
N ILE A 220 9.38 -2.63 17.83
CA ILE A 220 9.58 -3.62 18.90
C ILE A 220 8.24 -4.21 19.35
N ILE A 221 7.24 -3.36 19.63
CA ILE A 221 5.90 -3.80 20.05
C ILE A 221 5.27 -4.68 18.96
N GLY A 222 5.35 -4.24 17.68
CA GLY A 222 4.85 -5.02 16.57
C GLY A 222 5.52 -6.38 16.41
N SER A 223 6.85 -6.45 16.58
CA SER A 223 7.60 -7.71 16.50
C SER A 223 7.23 -8.68 17.63
N ILE A 224 7.05 -8.17 18.87
CA ILE A 224 6.61 -8.99 20.01
C ILE A 224 5.18 -9.48 19.77
N GLY A 225 4.28 -8.60 19.30
CA GLY A 225 2.89 -8.98 18.98
C GLY A 225 2.79 -10.04 17.90
N MET A 226 3.60 -9.95 16.85
CA MET A 226 3.67 -10.97 15.80
C MET A 226 4.21 -12.30 16.32
N ALA A 227 5.28 -12.28 17.13
CA ALA A 227 5.81 -13.49 17.73
C ALA A 227 4.79 -14.15 18.66
N GLY A 228 4.07 -13.38 19.47
CA GLY A 228 3.02 -13.91 20.36
C GLY A 228 1.77 -14.42 19.63
N GLY A 229 1.45 -13.89 18.47
CA GLY A 229 0.32 -14.35 17.67
C GLY A 229 0.62 -15.57 16.77
N ALA A 230 1.89 -15.94 16.62
CA ALA A 230 2.30 -17.11 15.85
C ALA A 230 2.36 -18.42 16.69
N PHE A 231 2.27 -18.31 18.01
CA PHE A 231 2.18 -19.42 18.98
C PHE A 231 0.78 -19.51 19.59
#